data_e82ba3a53f4b3fb1bd3f0dfb2d50c6fe
#
_entry.id   e82ba3a53f4b3fb1bd3f0dfb2d50c6fe
#
_cell.length_a   1.000
_cell.length_b   1.000
_cell.length_c   1.000
_cell.angle_alpha   90.00
_cell.angle_beta   90.00
_cell.angle_gamma   90.00
#
_symmetry.space_group_name_H-M   'P 1'
#
loop_
_entity.id
_entity.type
_entity.pdbx_description
1 polymer ?
#
loop_
_entity_poly.entity_id
_entity_poly.type
_entity_poly.pdbx_seq_one_letter_code
_entity_poly.pdbx_strand_id
1 'polypeptide(L)'
;QLTDIGSKRGYTVDESECLLPMYCGGWDPNAPTTANGYITREKYIKLLRYASERHIRVIPEIDMPGHMRACKKAMGNLLTDSAFDARVYKSAQNYTDNVIDVTKPYAVEFIDHVVTEIVKMHEEAGHPLKIFNIGGDEVPKGALTKEEHQAFIDEVLAILNRYNLQPMGWEEITH
;
A
#
# COMPACT_ATOMS: atom_id res chain seq x y z
N GLN A 1 9.44 -9.24 -0.32
CA GLN A 1 8.82 -9.17 -1.67
C GLN A 1 8.40 -7.74 -2.03
N LEU A 2 7.78 -6.97 -1.11
CA LEU A 2 7.38 -5.59 -1.39
C LEU A 2 8.53 -4.72 -1.88
N THR A 3 9.68 -4.82 -1.24
CA THR A 3 10.87 -4.06 -1.63
C THR A 3 11.65 -4.72 -2.75
N ASP A 4 11.67 -6.04 -2.82
CA ASP A 4 12.47 -6.77 -3.83
C ASP A 4 11.88 -6.63 -5.23
N ILE A 5 10.56 -6.61 -5.36
CA ILE A 5 9.83 -6.46 -6.62
C ILE A 5 9.26 -5.05 -6.73
N GLY A 6 8.52 -4.60 -5.73
CA GLY A 6 7.78 -3.34 -5.76
C GLY A 6 8.64 -2.08 -5.84
N SER A 7 9.92 -2.17 -5.46
CA SER A 7 10.87 -1.05 -5.54
C SER A 7 11.55 -0.91 -6.90
N LYS A 8 11.34 -1.84 -7.82
CA LYS A 8 12.02 -1.87 -9.12
C LYS A 8 11.05 -1.52 -10.24
N ARG A 9 11.51 -0.68 -11.13
CA ARG A 9 10.79 -0.28 -12.35
C ARG A 9 11.62 -0.67 -13.58
N GLY A 10 11.01 -1.38 -14.51
CA GLY A 10 11.69 -1.80 -15.72
C GLY A 10 10.74 -2.42 -16.71
N TYR A 11 11.24 -2.83 -17.86
CA TYR A 11 10.46 -3.58 -18.82
C TYR A 11 10.40 -5.05 -18.40
N THR A 12 9.20 -5.58 -18.26
CA THR A 12 8.93 -6.96 -17.90
C THR A 12 7.68 -7.43 -18.62
N VAL A 13 7.62 -8.72 -18.94
CA VAL A 13 6.45 -9.32 -19.61
C VAL A 13 5.33 -9.60 -18.61
N ASP A 14 5.67 -10.08 -17.42
CA ASP A 14 4.75 -10.60 -16.41
C ASP A 14 4.82 -9.88 -15.06
N GLU A 15 5.70 -8.89 -14.95
CA GLU A 15 5.94 -8.13 -13.72
C GLU A 15 6.43 -9.00 -12.53
N SER A 16 7.07 -10.13 -12.80
CA SER A 16 7.60 -11.03 -11.76
C SER A 16 8.87 -10.52 -11.07
N GLU A 17 9.65 -9.66 -11.73
CA GLU A 17 10.93 -9.14 -11.23
C GLU A 17 10.92 -7.63 -10.99
N CYS A 18 10.13 -6.90 -11.77
CA CYS A 18 9.96 -5.46 -11.65
C CYS A 18 8.60 -5.04 -12.19
N LEU A 19 8.16 -3.85 -11.82
CA LEU A 19 6.83 -3.35 -12.13
C LEU A 19 6.85 -2.38 -13.33
N LEU A 20 5.76 -2.34 -14.07
CA LEU A 20 5.43 -1.30 -15.01
C LEU A 20 4.67 -0.15 -14.29
N PRO A 21 4.72 1.10 -14.81
CA PRO A 21 5.49 1.56 -15.96
C PRO A 21 6.99 1.65 -15.68
N MET A 22 7.77 1.59 -16.74
CA MET A 22 9.24 1.50 -16.68
C MET A 22 9.92 2.75 -16.07
N TYR A 23 9.35 3.94 -16.19
CA TYR A 23 9.90 5.21 -15.67
C TYR A 23 11.41 5.41 -15.94
N CYS A 24 11.86 5.10 -17.17
CA CYS A 24 13.28 5.14 -17.55
C CYS A 24 14.16 4.09 -16.83
N GLY A 25 13.57 3.05 -16.22
CA GLY A 25 14.30 1.95 -15.57
C GLY A 25 15.08 1.05 -16.54
N GLY A 26 14.73 1.07 -17.84
CA GLY A 26 15.39 0.25 -18.86
C GLY A 26 14.93 -1.21 -18.86
N TRP A 27 15.75 -2.07 -19.44
CA TRP A 27 15.45 -3.49 -19.65
C TRP A 27 15.89 -4.37 -18.48
N ASP A 28 16.91 -3.93 -17.76
CA ASP A 28 17.49 -4.69 -16.65
C ASP A 28 16.89 -4.21 -15.32
N PRO A 29 16.11 -5.04 -14.62
CA PRO A 29 15.52 -4.67 -13.33
C PRO A 29 16.57 -4.44 -12.23
N ASN A 30 17.81 -4.87 -12.44
CA ASN A 30 18.93 -4.70 -11.50
C ASN A 30 19.86 -3.54 -11.87
N ALA A 31 19.62 -2.86 -12.99
CA ALA A 31 20.41 -1.71 -13.38
C ALA A 31 20.33 -0.58 -12.34
N PRO A 32 21.44 0.12 -12.06
CA PRO A 32 21.43 1.29 -11.20
C PRO A 32 20.68 2.44 -11.90
N THR A 33 19.45 2.70 -11.48
CA THR A 33 18.59 3.72 -12.06
C THR A 33 17.84 4.48 -10.96
N THR A 34 17.54 5.75 -11.21
CA THR A 34 16.71 6.57 -10.30
C THR A 34 15.25 6.16 -10.27
N ALA A 35 14.83 5.26 -11.16
CA ALA A 35 13.47 4.69 -11.16
C ALA A 35 13.30 3.61 -10.07
N ASN A 36 14.40 3.07 -9.54
CA ASN A 36 14.39 2.04 -8.51
C ASN A 36 14.74 2.62 -7.14
N GLY A 37 14.08 2.14 -6.13
CA GLY A 37 14.42 2.50 -4.76
C GLY A 37 13.27 2.40 -3.77
N TYR A 38 13.63 2.40 -2.51
CA TYR A 38 12.71 2.47 -1.39
C TYR A 38 13.40 3.12 -0.18
N ILE A 39 12.61 3.55 0.77
CA ILE A 39 13.12 4.07 2.05
C ILE A 39 13.35 2.90 2.99
N THR A 40 14.60 2.64 3.39
CA THR A 40 14.89 1.60 4.37
C THR A 40 14.35 1.95 5.75
N ARG A 41 14.18 0.96 6.62
CA ARG A 41 13.75 1.14 8.01
C ARG A 41 14.58 2.22 8.72
N GLU A 42 15.91 2.13 8.63
CA GLU A 42 16.84 3.06 9.28
C GLU A 42 16.71 4.49 8.72
N LYS A 43 16.51 4.61 7.40
CA LYS A 43 16.29 5.91 6.76
C LYS A 43 14.96 6.52 7.19
N TYR A 44 13.91 5.69 7.31
CA TYR A 44 12.60 6.17 7.77
C TYR A 44 12.67 6.67 9.23
N ILE A 45 13.30 5.92 10.12
CA ILE A 45 13.52 6.32 11.52
C ILE A 45 14.32 7.65 11.60
N LYS A 46 15.36 7.79 10.79
CA LYS A 46 16.12 9.06 10.70
C LYS A 46 15.26 10.21 10.21
N LEU A 47 14.39 9.96 9.21
CA LEU A 47 13.45 10.95 8.68
C LEU A 47 12.48 11.40 9.77
N LEU A 48 11.93 10.49 10.57
CA LEU A 48 11.02 10.81 11.66
C LEU A 48 11.69 11.75 12.70
N ARG A 49 12.92 11.45 13.09
CA ARG A 49 13.71 12.30 14.01
C ARG A 49 13.98 13.67 13.40
N TYR A 50 14.44 13.71 12.15
CA TYR A 50 14.71 14.94 11.42
C TYR A 50 13.47 15.84 11.28
N ALA A 51 12.31 15.25 10.97
CA ALA A 51 11.03 15.94 10.87
C ALA A 51 10.61 16.52 12.24
N SER A 52 10.73 15.73 13.30
CA SER A 52 10.37 16.15 14.67
C SER A 52 11.19 17.33 15.15
N GLU A 53 12.48 17.37 14.91
CA GLU A 53 13.36 18.50 15.24
C GLU A 53 12.92 19.81 14.55
N ARG A 54 12.07 19.71 13.52
CA ARG A 54 11.53 20.83 12.74
C ARG A 54 10.04 21.05 12.96
N HIS A 55 9.50 20.42 14.01
CA HIS A 55 8.07 20.46 14.33
C HIS A 55 7.16 20.00 13.18
N ILE A 56 7.66 19.08 12.33
CA ILE A 56 6.90 18.47 11.23
C ILE A 56 6.39 17.11 11.70
N ARG A 57 5.08 16.92 11.60
CA ARG A 57 4.46 15.60 11.82
C ARG A 57 4.51 14.80 10.53
N VAL A 58 5.02 13.57 10.59
CA VAL A 58 4.95 12.60 9.50
C VAL A 58 3.70 11.76 9.70
N ILE A 59 2.83 11.73 8.71
CA ILE A 59 1.63 10.89 8.67
C ILE A 59 1.87 9.86 7.57
N PRO A 60 2.04 8.57 7.89
CA PRO A 60 2.15 7.53 6.89
C PRO A 60 0.80 7.33 6.21
N GLU A 61 0.83 7.10 4.90
CA GLU A 61 -0.33 6.73 4.11
C GLU A 61 -0.04 5.40 3.41
N ILE A 62 -0.98 4.47 3.55
CA ILE A 62 -1.05 3.25 2.74
C ILE A 62 -2.46 3.24 2.15
N ASP A 63 -2.54 3.59 0.90
CA ASP A 63 -3.81 3.66 0.20
C ASP A 63 -4.37 2.25 -0.04
N MET A 64 -5.65 2.06 0.28
CA MET A 64 -6.31 0.77 0.24
C MET A 64 -7.84 0.90 0.16
N PRO A 65 -8.54 -0.06 -0.43
CA PRO A 65 -8.06 -1.26 -1.15
C PRO A 65 -7.70 -0.99 -2.62
N GLY A 66 -7.95 0.21 -3.11
CA GLY A 66 -7.50 0.74 -4.40
C GLY A 66 -6.02 1.09 -4.40
N HIS A 67 -5.49 1.51 -5.55
CA HIS A 67 -4.08 1.94 -5.71
C HIS A 67 -3.02 0.91 -5.24
N MET A 68 -3.42 -0.34 -5.00
CA MET A 68 -2.56 -1.40 -4.47
C MET A 68 -1.95 -2.30 -5.55
N ARG A 69 -1.89 -1.84 -6.81
CA ARG A 69 -1.38 -2.65 -7.93
C ARG A 69 0.03 -3.17 -7.66
N ALA A 70 0.94 -2.33 -7.19
CA ALA A 70 2.31 -2.74 -6.89
C ALA A 70 2.36 -3.80 -5.78
N CYS A 71 1.55 -3.64 -4.76
CA CYS A 71 1.41 -4.60 -3.68
C CYS A 71 0.84 -5.94 -4.18
N LYS A 72 -0.25 -5.89 -4.95
CA LYS A 72 -0.89 -7.05 -5.56
C LYS A 72 0.08 -7.85 -6.43
N LYS A 73 0.88 -7.19 -7.28
CA LYS A 73 1.89 -7.84 -8.11
C LYS A 73 3.02 -8.46 -7.28
N ALA A 74 3.50 -7.75 -6.27
CA ALA A 74 4.56 -8.25 -5.40
C ALA A 74 4.13 -9.44 -4.54
N MET A 75 2.88 -9.48 -4.08
CA MET A 75 2.36 -10.50 -3.16
C MET A 75 1.60 -11.64 -3.86
N GLY A 76 1.20 -11.44 -5.12
CA GLY A 76 0.57 -12.45 -5.96
C GLY A 76 -0.68 -13.06 -5.33
N ASN A 77 -0.77 -14.40 -5.34
CA ASN A 77 -1.94 -15.16 -4.89
C ASN A 77 -2.34 -14.94 -3.41
N LEU A 78 -1.54 -14.24 -2.64
CA LEU A 78 -1.89 -13.87 -1.27
C LEU A 78 -2.95 -12.75 -1.25
N LEU A 79 -2.94 -11.86 -2.24
CA LEU A 79 -3.82 -10.70 -2.32
C LEU A 79 -4.77 -10.70 -3.52
N THR A 80 -4.77 -11.77 -4.32
CA THR A 80 -5.68 -11.93 -5.46
C THR A 80 -5.78 -13.39 -5.88
N ASP A 81 -6.75 -13.70 -6.75
CA ASP A 81 -6.82 -14.96 -7.50
C ASP A 81 -7.50 -14.74 -8.86
N SER A 82 -7.57 -15.80 -9.66
CA SER A 82 -8.14 -15.74 -11.00
C SER A 82 -9.63 -15.35 -11.03
N ALA A 83 -10.39 -15.67 -9.98
CA ALA A 83 -11.80 -15.31 -9.89
C ALA A 83 -11.97 -13.82 -9.60
N PHE A 84 -11.15 -13.28 -8.71
CA PHE A 84 -11.12 -11.83 -8.43
C PHE A 84 -10.59 -11.06 -9.65
N ASP A 85 -9.52 -11.53 -10.28
CA ASP A 85 -8.92 -10.90 -11.47
C ASP A 85 -9.84 -10.91 -12.69
N ALA A 86 -10.86 -11.77 -12.72
CA ALA A 86 -11.91 -11.78 -13.75
C ALA A 86 -12.97 -10.67 -13.56
N ARG A 87 -12.95 -9.94 -12.45
CA ARG A 87 -13.87 -8.79 -12.23
C ARG A 87 -13.57 -7.69 -13.24
N VAL A 88 -14.65 -7.13 -13.80
CA VAL A 88 -14.55 -6.10 -14.84
C VAL A 88 -14.67 -4.72 -14.21
N TYR A 89 -13.54 -4.05 -14.08
CA TYR A 89 -13.47 -2.66 -13.65
C TYR A 89 -12.31 -1.94 -14.32
N LYS A 90 -12.29 -0.62 -14.19
CA LYS A 90 -11.20 0.22 -14.69
C LYS A 90 -10.98 1.39 -13.73
N SER A 91 -9.76 1.55 -13.25
CA SER A 91 -9.38 2.67 -12.37
C SER A 91 -9.25 3.99 -13.15
N ALA A 92 -9.17 5.09 -12.43
CA ALA A 92 -8.90 6.41 -12.98
C ALA A 92 -7.60 6.44 -13.81
N GLN A 93 -6.60 5.62 -13.46
CA GLN A 93 -5.33 5.48 -14.17
C GLN A 93 -5.36 4.43 -15.29
N ASN A 94 -6.54 3.95 -15.65
CA ASN A 94 -6.78 2.93 -16.68
C ASN A 94 -6.26 1.51 -16.37
N TYR A 95 -5.98 1.18 -15.12
CA TYR A 95 -5.67 -0.18 -14.70
C TYR A 95 -6.94 -1.00 -14.43
N THR A 96 -6.84 -2.30 -14.67
CA THR A 96 -7.89 -3.28 -14.40
C THR A 96 -7.50 -4.24 -13.26
N ASP A 97 -6.37 -3.98 -12.60
CA ASP A 97 -5.74 -4.87 -11.61
C ASP A 97 -5.16 -4.11 -10.39
N ASN A 98 -5.69 -2.91 -10.08
CA ASN A 98 -5.16 -2.07 -8.99
C ASN A 98 -5.87 -2.23 -7.64
N VAL A 99 -6.87 -3.11 -7.54
CA VAL A 99 -7.58 -3.40 -6.29
C VAL A 99 -7.18 -4.78 -5.79
N ILE A 100 -6.92 -4.92 -4.50
CA ILE A 100 -6.67 -6.22 -3.87
C ILE A 100 -7.98 -6.97 -3.60
N ASP A 101 -7.91 -8.29 -3.50
CA ASP A 101 -9.03 -9.12 -3.07
C ASP A 101 -9.20 -9.04 -1.55
N VAL A 102 -10.10 -8.17 -1.12
CA VAL A 102 -10.39 -7.92 0.29
C VAL A 102 -11.06 -9.10 1.00
N THR A 103 -11.56 -10.09 0.25
CA THR A 103 -12.18 -11.29 0.81
C THR A 103 -11.15 -12.33 1.25
N LYS A 104 -9.90 -12.15 0.86
CA LYS A 104 -8.82 -13.03 1.30
C LYS A 104 -8.40 -12.72 2.73
N PRO A 105 -8.34 -13.70 3.62
CA PRO A 105 -7.92 -13.48 5.01
C PRO A 105 -6.55 -12.77 5.12
N TYR A 106 -5.65 -13.09 4.21
CA TYR A 106 -4.32 -12.47 4.19
C TYR A 106 -4.35 -10.97 3.86
N ALA A 107 -5.39 -10.43 3.24
CA ALA A 107 -5.47 -9.00 2.97
C ALA A 107 -5.45 -8.19 4.28
N VAL A 108 -6.25 -8.59 5.25
CA VAL A 108 -6.32 -7.96 6.59
C VAL A 108 -5.02 -8.22 7.37
N GLU A 109 -4.52 -9.45 7.37
CA GLU A 109 -3.25 -9.81 8.02
C GLU A 109 -2.08 -9.00 7.46
N PHE A 110 -2.05 -8.78 6.15
CA PHE A 110 -1.03 -7.98 5.49
C PHE A 110 -1.07 -6.52 5.96
N ILE A 111 -2.25 -5.90 6.01
CA ILE A 111 -2.40 -4.52 6.50
C ILE A 111 -2.00 -4.42 7.97
N ASP A 112 -2.41 -5.37 8.80
CA ASP A 112 -2.00 -5.42 10.20
C ASP A 112 -0.47 -5.48 10.35
N HIS A 113 0.19 -6.29 9.56
CA HIS A 113 1.66 -6.39 9.54
C HIS A 113 2.30 -5.04 9.17
N VAL A 114 1.81 -4.38 8.13
CA VAL A 114 2.33 -3.09 7.66
C VAL A 114 2.13 -2.00 8.72
N VAL A 115 0.93 -1.89 9.30
CA VAL A 115 0.63 -0.94 10.37
C VAL A 115 1.53 -1.19 11.58
N THR A 116 1.66 -2.45 12.00
CA THR A 116 2.52 -2.85 13.12
C THR A 116 3.97 -2.40 12.91
N GLU A 117 4.55 -2.64 11.74
CA GLU A 117 5.94 -2.25 11.48
C GLU A 117 6.13 -0.74 11.42
N ILE A 118 5.16 0.00 10.89
CA ILE A 118 5.20 1.47 10.90
C ILE A 118 5.10 2.01 12.33
N VAL A 119 4.19 1.48 13.15
CA VAL A 119 4.08 1.85 14.58
C VAL A 119 5.40 1.64 15.30
N LYS A 120 6.02 0.44 15.16
CA LYS A 120 7.33 0.14 15.75
C LYS A 120 8.41 1.13 15.34
N MET A 121 8.46 1.52 14.05
CA MET A 121 9.45 2.50 13.57
C MET A 121 9.25 3.87 14.22
N HIS A 122 8.02 4.30 14.42
CA HIS A 122 7.69 5.55 15.12
C HIS A 122 8.07 5.49 16.60
N GLU A 123 7.82 4.39 17.28
CA GLU A 123 8.23 4.16 18.68
C GLU A 123 9.75 4.17 18.82
N GLU A 124 10.46 3.46 17.94
CA GLU A 124 11.93 3.45 17.91
C GLU A 124 12.55 4.83 17.61
N ALA A 125 11.86 5.64 16.83
CA ALA A 125 12.25 7.01 16.59
C ALA A 125 12.07 7.92 17.83
N GLY A 126 11.29 7.50 18.84
CA GLY A 126 10.87 8.30 19.98
C GLY A 126 9.71 9.25 19.70
N HIS A 127 8.98 9.03 18.61
CA HIS A 127 7.86 9.85 18.12
C HIS A 127 6.65 8.98 17.82
N PRO A 128 5.91 8.51 18.85
CA PRO A 128 4.79 7.60 18.67
C PRO A 128 3.79 8.11 17.65
N LEU A 129 3.38 7.22 16.75
CA LEU A 129 2.38 7.50 15.72
C LEU A 129 1.04 7.90 16.36
N LYS A 130 0.32 8.82 15.75
CA LYS A 130 -1.00 9.30 16.21
C LYS A 130 -2.07 9.20 15.14
N ILE A 131 -1.70 9.38 13.88
CA ILE A 131 -2.62 9.43 12.74
C ILE A 131 -2.07 8.51 11.67
N PHE A 132 -2.93 7.68 11.10
CA PHE A 132 -2.60 6.83 9.97
C PHE A 132 -3.61 7.09 8.85
N ASN A 133 -3.10 7.39 7.65
CA ASN A 133 -3.94 7.58 6.48
C ASN A 133 -4.10 6.25 5.73
N ILE A 134 -5.35 5.83 5.54
CA ILE A 134 -5.70 4.60 4.82
C ILE A 134 -6.08 4.84 3.36
N GLY A 135 -5.99 6.08 2.89
CA GLY A 135 -6.38 6.46 1.53
C GLY A 135 -7.87 6.33 1.30
N GLY A 136 -8.28 5.32 0.56
CA GLY A 136 -9.67 4.97 0.31
C GLY A 136 -10.29 5.67 -0.90
N ASP A 137 -9.48 6.40 -1.67
CA ASP A 137 -9.92 7.10 -2.86
C ASP A 137 -9.97 6.19 -4.10
N GLU A 138 -10.76 6.63 -5.05
CA GLU A 138 -10.83 6.09 -6.42
C GLU A 138 -10.99 4.56 -6.50
N VAL A 139 -11.69 3.92 -5.56
CA VAL A 139 -12.01 2.49 -5.67
C VAL A 139 -12.96 2.30 -6.86
N PRO A 140 -12.53 1.58 -7.91
CA PRO A 140 -13.30 1.54 -9.14
C PRO A 140 -14.64 0.81 -8.94
N LYS A 141 -15.69 1.37 -9.52
CA LYS A 141 -17.00 0.71 -9.54
C LYS A 141 -16.90 -0.65 -10.23
N GLY A 142 -17.42 -1.68 -9.59
CA GLY A 142 -17.37 -3.05 -10.07
C GLY A 142 -16.17 -3.87 -9.58
N ALA A 143 -15.19 -3.24 -8.94
CA ALA A 143 -14.08 -3.97 -8.31
C ALA A 143 -14.53 -4.70 -7.03
N LEU A 144 -15.33 -4.03 -6.19
CA LEU A 144 -15.87 -4.56 -4.94
C LEU A 144 -17.37 -4.30 -4.86
N THR A 145 -18.07 -5.12 -4.08
CA THR A 145 -19.41 -4.78 -3.60
C THR A 145 -19.30 -3.78 -2.45
N LYS A 146 -20.40 -3.11 -2.10
CA LYS A 146 -20.42 -2.20 -0.94
C LYS A 146 -20.14 -2.96 0.35
N GLU A 147 -20.66 -4.16 0.47
CA GLU A 147 -20.51 -5.02 1.64
C GLU A 147 -19.05 -5.47 1.81
N GLU A 148 -18.40 -5.90 0.71
CA GLU A 148 -16.98 -6.26 0.71
C GLU A 148 -16.10 -5.08 1.12
N HIS A 149 -16.37 -3.89 0.55
CA HIS A 149 -15.61 -2.68 0.86
C HIS A 149 -15.79 -2.28 2.32
N GLN A 150 -17.05 -2.19 2.81
CA GLN A 150 -17.35 -1.83 4.19
C GLN A 150 -16.73 -2.79 5.19
N ALA A 151 -16.88 -4.11 4.97
CA ALA A 151 -16.29 -5.12 5.86
C ALA A 151 -14.76 -4.98 5.95
N PHE A 152 -14.10 -4.73 4.84
CA PHE A 152 -12.65 -4.50 4.82
C PHE A 152 -12.25 -3.24 5.59
N ILE A 153 -12.95 -2.13 5.38
CA ILE A 153 -12.67 -0.87 6.10
C ILE A 153 -12.89 -1.04 7.60
N ASP A 154 -13.95 -1.75 8.02
CA ASP A 154 -14.22 -2.03 9.43
C ASP A 154 -13.07 -2.81 10.09
N GLU A 155 -12.51 -3.82 9.41
CA GLU A 155 -11.34 -4.57 9.88
C GLU A 155 -10.09 -3.68 9.96
N VAL A 156 -9.86 -2.82 8.97
CA VAL A 156 -8.72 -1.88 8.98
C VAL A 156 -8.87 -0.89 10.14
N LEU A 157 -10.05 -0.35 10.37
CA LEU A 157 -10.32 0.54 11.51
C LEU A 157 -10.12 -0.17 12.84
N ALA A 158 -10.49 -1.46 12.96
CA ALA A 158 -10.22 -2.26 14.15
C ALA A 158 -8.71 -2.43 14.39
N ILE A 159 -7.91 -2.62 13.34
CA ILE A 159 -6.44 -2.64 13.44
C ILE A 159 -5.92 -1.30 13.99
N LEU A 160 -6.32 -0.17 13.41
CA LEU A 160 -5.86 1.14 13.86
C LEU A 160 -6.26 1.43 15.31
N ASN A 161 -7.47 1.03 15.71
CA ASN A 161 -7.97 1.21 17.07
C ASN A 161 -7.14 0.46 18.12
N ARG A 162 -6.62 -0.73 17.80
CA ARG A 162 -5.71 -1.49 18.69
C ARG A 162 -4.44 -0.71 19.06
N TYR A 163 -3.98 0.17 18.18
CA TYR A 163 -2.82 1.03 18.37
C TYR A 163 -3.19 2.46 18.82
N ASN A 164 -4.46 2.73 19.12
CA ASN A 164 -4.98 4.07 19.44
C ASN A 164 -4.63 5.11 18.36
N LEU A 165 -4.67 4.71 17.09
CA LEU A 165 -4.42 5.58 15.95
C LEU A 165 -5.72 6.23 15.49
N GLN A 166 -5.66 7.52 15.22
CA GLN A 166 -6.73 8.24 14.54
C GLN A 166 -6.69 7.88 13.04
N PRO A 167 -7.76 7.32 12.47
CA PRO A 167 -7.82 7.09 11.04
C PRO A 167 -7.95 8.42 10.29
N MET A 168 -7.35 8.46 9.12
CA MET A 168 -7.49 9.51 8.12
C MET A 168 -7.70 8.85 6.77
N GLY A 169 -8.43 9.47 5.86
CA GLY A 169 -8.67 9.00 4.49
C GLY A 169 -9.13 10.15 3.60
N TRP A 170 -9.22 9.87 2.31
CA TRP A 170 -9.78 10.80 1.33
C TRP A 170 -11.32 10.82 1.45
N GLU A 171 -11.95 11.83 0.89
CA GLU A 171 -13.41 12.04 1.07
C GLU A 171 -14.25 10.87 0.55
N GLU A 172 -13.78 10.17 -0.48
CA GLU A 172 -14.49 9.04 -1.10
C GLU A 172 -14.68 7.85 -0.17
N ILE A 173 -13.87 7.70 0.87
CA ILE A 173 -13.99 6.57 1.82
C ILE A 173 -15.31 6.58 2.59
N THR A 174 -16.03 7.70 2.60
CA THR A 174 -17.29 7.88 3.33
C THR A 174 -18.52 7.62 2.47
N HIS A 175 -18.36 7.23 1.23
CA HIS A 175 -19.41 7.00 0.23
C HIS A 175 -19.49 5.53 -0.17
#